data_e73e66a8e2238298de5ff6d59f15e09f
#
_entry.id   e73e66a8e2238298de5ff6d59f15e09f
#
_cell.length_a   1.000
_cell.length_b   1.000
_cell.length_c   1.000
_cell.angle_alpha   90.00
_cell.angle_beta   90.00
_cell.angle_gamma   90.00
#
_symmetry.space_group_name_H-M   'P 1'
#
loop_
_entity.id
_entity.type
_entity.pdbx_description
1 polymer ?
#
loop_
_entity_poly.entity_id
_entity_poly.type
_entity_poly.pdbx_seq_one_letter_code
_entity_poly.pdbx_strand_id
1 'polypeptide(L)'
;MDAEVWFKLENLQTTGSFKLRGATNRLLTLTDEQRARGCVAASSGNHGAAVACAMQRLGVSGTIFVPQHTSPLKVEKMIGFGATVEFFGDDGLDTEEHARTYAEQRGMVFLSPYNDEEVIAGQGTCGIEIIEEMPDVCL
;
A
#
# COMPACT_ATOMS: atom_id res chain seq x y z
N MET A 1 -13.93 6.54 -35.16
CA MET A 1 -12.59 6.98 -34.75
C MET A 1 -11.78 5.71 -34.54
N ASP A 2 -10.74 5.53 -35.31
CA ASP A 2 -9.80 4.43 -35.09
C ASP A 2 -8.78 4.94 -34.07
N ALA A 3 -8.75 4.34 -32.90
CA ALA A 3 -7.79 4.65 -31.84
C ALA A 3 -6.98 3.40 -31.52
N GLU A 4 -5.68 3.56 -31.41
CA GLU A 4 -4.80 2.53 -30.88
C GLU A 4 -4.80 2.62 -29.35
N VAL A 5 -5.17 1.54 -28.68
CA VAL A 5 -5.32 1.51 -27.22
C VAL A 5 -4.27 0.60 -26.59
N TRP A 6 -3.53 1.13 -25.65
CA TRP A 6 -2.49 0.42 -24.91
C TRP A 6 -2.83 0.29 -23.44
N PHE A 7 -2.38 -0.78 -22.79
CA PHE A 7 -2.61 -1.06 -21.39
C PHE A 7 -1.30 -1.26 -20.63
N LYS A 8 -1.05 -0.47 -19.58
CA LYS A 8 0.00 -0.77 -18.60
C LYS A 8 -0.57 -1.76 -17.59
N LEU A 9 -0.14 -3.03 -17.67
CA LEU A 9 -0.77 -4.16 -16.97
C LEU A 9 -0.32 -4.25 -15.50
N GLU A 10 -0.68 -3.28 -14.66
CA GLU A 10 -0.37 -3.27 -13.22
C GLU A 10 -1.11 -4.36 -12.42
N ASN A 11 -2.10 -5.00 -13.00
CA ASN A 11 -2.73 -6.21 -12.45
C ASN A 11 -1.80 -7.43 -12.46
N LEU A 12 -0.70 -7.41 -13.22
CA LEU A 12 0.34 -8.44 -13.24
C LEU A 12 1.44 -8.23 -12.18
N GLN A 13 1.41 -7.14 -11.43
CA GLN A 13 2.27 -6.93 -10.27
C GLN A 13 2.08 -8.05 -9.22
N THR A 14 3.09 -8.31 -8.40
CA THR A 14 3.07 -9.34 -7.34
C THR A 14 1.83 -9.30 -6.47
N THR A 15 1.33 -8.10 -6.16
CA THR A 15 0.12 -7.92 -5.35
C THR A 15 -1.14 -7.68 -6.17
N GLY A 16 -1.04 -7.69 -7.51
CA GLY A 16 -2.16 -7.52 -8.43
C GLY A 16 -2.60 -6.06 -8.63
N SER A 17 -1.75 -5.08 -8.30
CA SER A 17 -2.03 -3.66 -8.54
C SER A 17 -0.79 -2.78 -8.42
N PHE A 18 -0.87 -1.56 -8.95
CA PHE A 18 0.15 -0.52 -8.87
C PHE A 18 0.47 -0.06 -7.42
N LYS A 19 -0.37 -0.38 -6.44
CA LYS A 19 -0.19 0.02 -5.05
C LYS A 19 1.13 -0.46 -4.43
N LEU A 20 1.71 -1.54 -4.97
CA LEU A 20 3.01 -2.04 -4.53
C LEU A 20 4.14 -1.02 -4.72
N ARG A 21 4.08 -0.21 -5.77
CA ARG A 21 5.08 0.83 -6.08
C ARG A 21 5.19 1.84 -4.94
N GLY A 22 4.06 2.45 -4.56
CA GLY A 22 4.03 3.45 -3.49
C GLY A 22 4.33 2.88 -2.11
N ALA A 23 3.79 1.70 -1.78
CA ALA A 23 4.09 1.04 -0.52
C ALA A 23 5.59 0.73 -0.38
N THR A 24 6.22 0.23 -1.45
CA THR A 24 7.65 -0.06 -1.48
C THR A 24 8.46 1.23 -1.36
N ASN A 25 8.14 2.27 -2.14
CA ASN A 25 8.85 3.54 -2.08
C ASN A 25 8.82 4.12 -0.67
N ARG A 26 7.64 4.18 -0.05
CA ARG A 26 7.48 4.71 1.31
C ARG A 26 8.30 3.95 2.34
N LEU A 27 8.35 2.62 2.26
CA LEU A 27 9.15 1.82 3.19
C LEU A 27 10.66 1.95 2.95
N LEU A 28 11.09 2.21 1.72
CA LEU A 28 12.50 2.48 1.40
C LEU A 28 12.98 3.81 1.98
N THR A 29 12.11 4.81 2.07
CA THR A 29 12.44 6.15 2.60
C THR A 29 12.37 6.25 4.14
N LEU A 30 12.00 5.18 4.83
CA LEU A 30 12.01 5.16 6.29
C LEU A 30 13.43 5.28 6.84
N THR A 31 13.61 6.10 7.87
CA THR A 31 14.85 6.11 8.65
C THR A 31 15.00 4.79 9.42
N ASP A 32 16.22 4.49 9.90
CA ASP A 32 16.47 3.29 10.70
C ASP A 32 15.62 3.28 11.97
N GLU A 33 15.41 4.43 12.60
CA GLU A 33 14.55 4.57 13.77
C GLU A 33 13.07 4.28 13.43
N GLN A 34 12.56 4.78 12.32
CA GLN A 34 11.20 4.50 11.84
C GLN A 34 11.03 3.02 11.48
N ARG A 35 12.03 2.40 10.83
CA ARG A 35 12.03 0.96 10.56
C ARG A 35 11.97 0.13 11.81
N ALA A 36 12.76 0.50 12.83
CA ALA A 36 12.77 -0.22 14.11
C ALA A 36 11.43 -0.15 14.85
N ARG A 37 10.74 0.99 14.75
CA ARG A 37 9.39 1.14 15.33
C ARG A 37 8.31 0.44 14.52
N GLY A 38 8.53 0.31 13.21
CA GLY A 38 7.59 -0.33 12.29
C GLY A 38 6.53 0.62 11.73
N CYS A 39 5.57 0.04 11.02
CA CYS A 39 4.55 0.83 10.33
C CYS A 39 3.13 0.28 10.53
N VAL A 40 2.16 1.11 10.20
CA VAL A 40 0.72 0.81 10.30
C VAL A 40 0.03 1.22 9.02
N ALA A 41 -0.93 0.42 8.57
CA ALA A 41 -1.84 0.79 7.49
C ALA A 41 -3.27 0.42 7.84
N ALA A 42 -4.23 1.09 7.21
CA ALA A 42 -5.64 0.72 7.26
C ALA A 42 -6.13 0.45 5.84
N SER A 43 -6.36 -0.80 5.49
CA SER A 43 -6.91 -1.15 4.18
C SER A 43 -7.21 -2.65 4.07
N SER A 44 -8.43 -2.98 3.69
CA SER A 44 -8.82 -4.35 3.31
C SER A 44 -8.57 -4.68 1.82
N GLY A 45 -8.01 -3.73 1.05
CA GLY A 45 -7.86 -3.85 -0.40
C GLY A 45 -6.40 -3.95 -0.86
N ASN A 46 -6.18 -3.45 -2.08
CA ASN A 46 -4.88 -3.51 -2.75
C ASN A 46 -3.75 -2.79 -2.00
N HIS A 47 -4.07 -1.72 -1.25
CA HIS A 47 -3.06 -1.01 -0.46
C HIS A 47 -2.59 -1.88 0.72
N GLY A 48 -3.50 -2.52 1.46
CA GLY A 48 -3.14 -3.44 2.56
C GLY A 48 -2.24 -4.59 2.07
N ALA A 49 -2.62 -5.24 0.96
CA ALA A 49 -1.80 -6.29 0.36
C ALA A 49 -0.42 -5.79 -0.11
N ALA A 50 -0.36 -4.57 -0.66
CA ALA A 50 0.90 -3.95 -1.09
C ALA A 50 1.82 -3.63 0.10
N VAL A 51 1.27 -3.05 1.17
CA VAL A 51 2.03 -2.76 2.41
C VAL A 51 2.55 -4.06 3.02
N ALA A 52 1.70 -5.10 3.16
CA ALA A 52 2.11 -6.41 3.67
C ALA A 52 3.29 -7.00 2.87
N CYS A 53 3.18 -7.01 1.54
CA CYS A 53 4.23 -7.50 0.66
C CYS A 53 5.53 -6.68 0.77
N ALA A 54 5.42 -5.36 0.83
CA ALA A 54 6.58 -4.48 0.95
C ALA A 54 7.26 -4.63 2.32
N MET A 55 6.49 -4.75 3.42
CA MET A 55 7.00 -5.06 4.76
C MET A 55 7.82 -6.35 4.76
N GLN A 56 7.26 -7.42 4.20
CA GLN A 56 7.96 -8.71 4.10
C GLN A 56 9.29 -8.59 3.36
N ARG A 57 9.29 -7.94 2.20
CA ARG A 57 10.48 -7.82 1.34
C ARG A 57 11.59 -6.97 1.96
N LEU A 58 11.22 -5.97 2.74
CA LEU A 58 12.16 -4.99 3.30
C LEU A 58 12.49 -5.25 4.78
N GLY A 59 11.92 -6.31 5.38
CA GLY A 59 12.15 -6.66 6.77
C GLY A 59 11.62 -5.61 7.75
N VAL A 60 10.53 -4.92 7.42
CA VAL A 60 9.88 -3.94 8.28
C VAL A 60 8.68 -4.59 8.96
N SER A 61 8.57 -4.47 10.28
CA SER A 61 7.41 -4.96 11.03
C SER A 61 6.25 -3.99 10.95
N GLY A 62 5.01 -4.50 11.07
CA GLY A 62 3.86 -3.60 11.10
C GLY A 62 2.53 -4.31 11.24
N THR A 63 1.49 -3.49 11.44
CA THR A 63 0.11 -3.93 11.62
C THR A 63 -0.77 -3.33 10.53
N ILE A 64 -1.66 -4.14 9.98
CA ILE A 64 -2.66 -3.70 9.02
C ILE A 64 -4.03 -3.86 9.67
N PHE A 65 -4.71 -2.73 9.85
CA PHE A 65 -6.08 -2.70 10.35
C PHE A 65 -7.07 -2.89 9.21
N VAL A 66 -8.10 -3.67 9.46
CA VAL A 66 -9.19 -3.93 8.50
C VAL A 66 -10.54 -3.87 9.23
N PRO A 67 -11.63 -3.45 8.54
CA PRO A 67 -12.98 -3.51 9.09
C PRO A 67 -13.39 -4.93 9.50
N GLN A 68 -14.27 -5.04 10.51
CA GLN A 68 -14.74 -6.33 11.07
C GLN A 68 -15.30 -7.29 10.01
N HIS A 69 -15.96 -6.77 8.98
CA HIS A 69 -16.58 -7.57 7.92
C HIS A 69 -15.69 -7.80 6.70
N THR A 70 -14.37 -7.63 6.83
CA THR A 70 -13.44 -7.88 5.74
C THR A 70 -13.42 -9.35 5.35
N SER A 71 -13.50 -9.61 4.04
CA SER A 71 -13.48 -10.97 3.48
C SER A 71 -12.24 -11.75 3.93
N PRO A 72 -12.40 -13.01 4.38
CA PRO A 72 -11.30 -13.88 4.78
C PRO A 72 -10.18 -13.99 3.73
N LEU A 73 -10.53 -14.10 2.44
CA LEU A 73 -9.54 -14.18 1.35
C LEU A 73 -8.60 -12.96 1.29
N LYS A 74 -9.12 -11.76 1.61
CA LYS A 74 -8.31 -10.54 1.65
C LYS A 74 -7.37 -10.54 2.85
N VAL A 75 -7.84 -11.02 3.99
CA VAL A 75 -7.05 -11.15 5.23
C VAL A 75 -5.95 -12.20 5.04
N GLU A 76 -6.30 -13.37 4.52
CA GLU A 76 -5.34 -14.46 4.24
C GLU A 76 -4.22 -14.02 3.30
N LYS A 77 -4.54 -13.20 2.30
CA LYS A 77 -3.54 -12.63 1.39
C LYS A 77 -2.50 -11.77 2.13
N MET A 78 -2.93 -10.94 3.08
CA MET A 78 -2.03 -10.10 3.89
C MET A 78 -1.23 -10.93 4.88
N ILE A 79 -1.86 -11.89 5.55
CA ILE A 79 -1.20 -12.85 6.45
C ILE A 79 -0.18 -13.70 5.68
N GLY A 80 -0.48 -14.09 4.44
CA GLY A 80 0.45 -14.82 3.56
C GLY A 80 1.75 -14.06 3.26
N PHE A 81 1.74 -12.73 3.36
CA PHE A 81 2.93 -11.89 3.34
C PHE A 81 3.54 -11.63 4.74
N GLY A 82 3.06 -12.34 5.77
CA GLY A 82 3.61 -12.24 7.13
C GLY A 82 3.16 -11.00 7.91
N ALA A 83 2.16 -10.27 7.44
CA ALA A 83 1.64 -9.11 8.15
C ALA A 83 0.80 -9.52 9.37
N THR A 84 0.89 -8.76 10.46
CA THR A 84 -0.10 -8.77 11.53
C THR A 84 -1.35 -8.05 11.02
N VAL A 85 -2.50 -8.71 11.07
CA VAL A 85 -3.79 -8.13 10.68
C VAL A 85 -4.69 -8.04 11.91
N GLU A 86 -5.19 -6.85 12.17
CA GLU A 86 -6.12 -6.59 13.28
C GLU A 86 -7.44 -6.02 12.75
N PHE A 87 -8.54 -6.42 13.39
CA PHE A 87 -9.88 -6.01 13.02
C PHE A 87 -10.34 -4.85 13.89
N PHE A 88 -10.81 -3.77 13.28
CA PHE A 88 -11.38 -2.64 13.99
C PHE A 88 -12.41 -1.89 13.16
N GLY A 89 -13.52 -1.47 13.82
CA GLY A 89 -14.56 -0.67 13.20
C GLY A 89 -15.43 -1.44 12.19
N ASP A 90 -16.52 -0.81 11.80
CA ASP A 90 -17.46 -1.39 10.86
C ASP A 90 -17.18 -0.95 9.41
N ASP A 91 -16.48 0.18 9.24
CA ASP A 91 -16.14 0.72 7.94
C ASP A 91 -14.67 1.16 7.81
N GLY A 92 -14.32 1.67 6.62
CA GLY A 92 -12.93 2.07 6.33
C GLY A 92 -12.51 3.34 7.04
N LEU A 93 -13.42 4.24 7.37
CA LEU A 93 -13.11 5.51 8.04
C LEU A 93 -12.76 5.26 9.51
N ASP A 94 -13.62 4.55 10.23
CA ASP A 94 -13.38 4.16 11.62
C ASP A 94 -12.06 3.39 11.76
N THR A 95 -11.81 2.47 10.83
CA THR A 95 -10.58 1.67 10.78
C THR A 95 -9.36 2.57 10.57
N GLU A 96 -9.43 3.54 9.67
CA GLU A 96 -8.31 4.46 9.37
C GLU A 96 -8.02 5.39 10.54
N GLU A 97 -9.03 5.98 11.16
CA GLU A 97 -8.87 6.86 12.33
C GLU A 97 -8.22 6.11 13.51
N HIS A 98 -8.67 4.89 13.75
CA HIS A 98 -8.05 4.02 14.77
C HIS A 98 -6.59 3.72 14.44
N ALA A 99 -6.29 3.33 13.21
CA ALA A 99 -4.94 2.98 12.78
C ALA A 99 -3.97 4.18 12.88
N ARG A 100 -4.44 5.39 12.57
CA ARG A 100 -3.67 6.63 12.76
C ARG A 100 -3.36 6.90 14.23
N THR A 101 -4.37 6.81 15.08
CA THR A 101 -4.21 6.97 16.53
C THR A 101 -3.26 5.91 17.11
N TYR A 102 -3.40 4.67 16.68
CA TYR A 102 -2.52 3.57 17.08
C TYR A 102 -1.06 3.84 16.67
N ALA A 103 -0.83 4.30 15.44
CA ALA A 103 0.50 4.63 14.96
C ALA A 103 1.13 5.78 15.75
N GLU A 104 0.37 6.85 15.98
CA GLU A 104 0.82 8.02 16.74
C GLU A 104 1.24 7.67 18.17
N GLN A 105 0.39 6.94 18.89
CA GLN A 105 0.67 6.52 20.28
C GLN A 105 1.93 5.66 20.43
N ARG A 106 2.33 4.96 19.35
CA ARG A 106 3.50 4.07 19.34
C ARG A 106 4.70 4.63 18.60
N GLY A 107 4.58 5.84 18.04
CA GLY A 107 5.62 6.45 17.23
C GLY A 107 5.91 5.67 15.93
N MET A 108 4.94 4.88 15.46
CA MET A 108 5.02 4.12 14.20
C MET A 108 4.64 5.01 13.02
N VAL A 109 5.04 4.61 11.81
CA VAL A 109 4.69 5.35 10.59
C VAL A 109 3.36 4.84 10.05
N PHE A 110 2.37 5.74 9.91
CA PHE A 110 1.14 5.41 9.21
C PHE A 110 1.32 5.57 7.70
N LEU A 111 1.09 4.50 6.92
CA LEU A 111 1.15 4.50 5.46
C LEU A 111 -0.23 4.80 4.88
N SER A 112 -0.44 6.05 4.49
CA SER A 112 -1.69 6.46 3.82
C SER A 112 -1.73 5.97 2.38
N PRO A 113 -2.87 5.46 1.88
CA PRO A 113 -3.02 5.04 0.50
C PRO A 113 -3.06 6.20 -0.53
N TYR A 114 -3.19 7.47 -0.07
CA TYR A 114 -3.45 8.64 -0.92
C TYR A 114 -2.91 9.99 -0.39
N ASN A 115 -2.55 10.11 0.90
CA ASN A 115 -2.06 11.34 1.54
C ASN A 115 -0.65 11.19 2.13
N ASP A 116 0.26 10.55 1.40
CA ASP A 116 1.66 10.38 1.75
C ASP A 116 2.48 10.64 0.49
N GLU A 117 3.35 11.66 0.54
CA GLU A 117 4.12 12.13 -0.62
C GLU A 117 4.98 11.02 -1.22
N GLU A 118 5.59 10.18 -0.40
CA GLU A 118 6.42 9.07 -0.85
C GLU A 118 5.58 7.95 -1.48
N VAL A 119 4.35 7.72 -0.97
CA VAL A 119 3.42 6.81 -1.61
C VAL A 119 2.99 7.35 -2.97
N ILE A 120 2.66 8.65 -3.06
CA ILE A 120 2.29 9.32 -4.31
C ILE A 120 3.43 9.25 -5.33
N ALA A 121 4.65 9.58 -4.91
CA ALA A 121 5.84 9.52 -5.77
C ALA A 121 6.05 8.10 -6.33
N GLY A 122 5.96 7.07 -5.48
CA GLY A 122 6.07 5.69 -5.92
C GLY A 122 4.97 5.28 -6.92
N GLN A 123 3.71 5.70 -6.71
CA GLN A 123 2.61 5.45 -7.66
C GLN A 123 2.85 6.16 -8.99
N GLY A 124 3.39 7.39 -8.94
CA GLY A 124 3.70 8.20 -10.12
C GLY A 124 4.71 7.55 -11.08
N THR A 125 5.56 6.63 -10.61
CA THR A 125 6.50 5.90 -11.48
C THR A 125 5.79 5.13 -12.60
N CYS A 126 4.54 4.72 -12.39
CA CYS A 126 3.74 4.09 -13.44
C CYS A 126 3.52 5.03 -14.64
N GLY A 127 3.23 6.31 -14.36
CA GLY A 127 3.07 7.33 -15.41
C GLY A 127 4.39 7.65 -16.10
N ILE A 128 5.50 7.71 -15.36
CA ILE A 128 6.84 7.93 -15.93
C ILE A 128 7.18 6.83 -16.93
N GLU A 129 7.00 5.57 -16.54
CA GLU A 129 7.25 4.41 -17.43
C GLU A 129 6.38 4.45 -18.69
N ILE A 130 5.12 4.89 -18.58
CA ILE A 130 4.23 5.03 -19.75
C ILE A 130 4.80 6.07 -20.73
N ILE A 131 5.20 7.24 -20.22
CA ILE A 131 5.74 8.32 -21.07
C ILE A 131 7.09 7.94 -21.67
N GLU A 132 7.94 7.22 -20.94
CA GLU A 132 9.22 6.73 -21.45
C GLU A 132 9.05 5.67 -22.55
N GLU A 133 8.09 4.75 -22.39
CA GLU A 133 7.78 3.69 -23.35
C GLU A 133 7.01 4.24 -24.57
N MET A 134 6.19 5.27 -24.38
CA MET A 134 5.28 5.82 -25.39
C MET A 134 5.23 7.36 -25.32
N PRO A 135 6.27 8.06 -25.78
CA PRO A 135 6.38 9.53 -25.62
C PRO A 135 5.23 10.33 -26.26
N ASP A 136 4.63 9.79 -27.30
CA ASP A 136 3.55 10.43 -28.09
C ASP A 136 2.15 10.00 -27.63
N VAL A 137 2.02 9.26 -26.51
CA VAL A 137 0.71 8.83 -26.02
C VAL A 137 -0.11 10.01 -25.52
N CYS A 138 -1.37 10.06 -25.93
CA CYS A 138 -2.37 10.96 -25.34
C CYS A 138 -3.11 10.22 -24.21
N LEU A 139 -3.09 10.78 -22.99
CA LEU A 139 -3.75 10.24 -21.80
C LEU A 139 -5.15 10.85 -21.65
#